data_017c4824b163ae77b81f7caa24a1f54e
#
_entry.id   017c4824b163ae77b81f7caa24a1f54e
#
_cell.length_a   1.000
_cell.length_b   1.000
_cell.length_c   1.000
_cell.angle_alpha   90.00
_cell.angle_beta   90.00
_cell.angle_gamma   90.00
#
_symmetry.space_group_name_H-M   'P 1'
#
loop_
_entity.id
_entity.type
_entity.pdbx_description
1 polymer ?
#
loop_
_entity_poly.entity_id
_entity_poly.type
_entity_poly.pdbx_seq_one_letter_code
_entity_poly.pdbx_strand_id
1 'polypeptide(L)' 'MRTENRTGFDPTALKQLHGAFDAAWEAMKGSTSQADRDSVREVMGKAIFGLARHGYSNPKHLATLAAYRAKVFIDLRY' A
#
# COMPACT_ATOMS: atom_id res chain seq x y z
N MET A 1 24.85 -3.78 -15.34
CA MET A 1 24.16 -3.51 -15.14
C MET A 1 23.20 -3.45 -15.14
N ARG A 2 22.79 -3.40 -14.99
CA ARG A 2 21.83 -3.44 -14.92
C ARG A 2 20.89 -2.98 -15.00
N THR A 3 20.35 -2.85 -14.97
CA THR A 3 19.56 -2.45 -15.07
C THR A 3 18.74 -2.22 -14.95
N GLU A 4 18.53 -2.09 -14.96
CA GLU A 4 17.57 -1.92 -14.82
C GLU A 4 16.43 -1.81 -14.22
N ASN A 5 16.29 -1.64 -13.58
CA ASN A 5 15.10 -1.52 -12.78
C ASN A 5 14.47 -0.15 -13.00
N ARG A 6 13.54 -0.09 -13.89
CA ARG A 6 12.99 1.18 -14.37
C ARG A 6 12.06 1.83 -13.38
N THR A 7 11.52 1.05 -12.46
CA THR A 7 10.61 1.59 -11.45
C THR A 7 11.36 2.21 -10.29
N GLY A 8 12.66 1.97 -10.22
CA GLY A 8 13.47 2.41 -9.10
C GLY A 8 13.46 1.46 -7.91
N PHE A 9 12.78 0.34 -8.05
CA PHE A 9 12.72 -0.68 -6.99
C PHE A 9 13.32 -1.98 -7.49
N ASP A 10 14.20 -2.59 -6.70
CA ASP A 10 14.71 -3.91 -7.03
C ASP A 10 13.70 -4.99 -6.61
N PRO A 11 13.93 -6.27 -7.01
CA PRO A 11 12.96 -7.32 -6.67
C PRO A 11 12.71 -7.49 -5.18
N THR A 12 13.74 -7.28 -4.35
CA THR A 12 13.56 -7.39 -2.91
C THR A 12 12.65 -6.27 -2.39
N ALA A 13 12.87 -5.05 -2.87
CA ALA A 13 12.03 -3.92 -2.47
C ALA A 13 10.58 -4.14 -2.89
N LEU A 14 10.36 -4.62 -4.13
CA LEU A 14 9.01 -4.89 -4.60
C LEU A 14 8.32 -5.95 -3.75
N LYS A 15 9.06 -6.97 -3.34
CA LYS A 15 8.51 -8.01 -2.48
C LYS A 15 8.07 -7.43 -1.14
N GLN A 16 8.88 -6.51 -0.58
CA GLN A 16 8.53 -5.85 0.67
C GLN A 16 7.29 -4.97 0.51
N LEU A 17 7.17 -4.28 -0.61
CA LEU A 17 5.99 -3.46 -0.87
C LEU A 17 4.74 -4.32 -1.00
N HIS A 18 4.84 -5.47 -1.66
CA HIS A 18 3.71 -6.38 -1.75
C HIS A 18 3.32 -6.93 -0.39
N GLY A 19 4.31 -7.24 0.45
CA GLY A 19 4.05 -7.69 1.81
C GLY A 19 3.35 -6.62 2.64
N ALA A 20 3.77 -5.37 2.49
CA ALA A 20 3.12 -4.26 3.17
C ALA A 20 1.67 -4.09 2.70
N PHE A 21 1.44 -4.21 1.40
CA PHE A 21 0.08 -4.13 0.85
C PHE A 21 -0.79 -5.24 1.42
N ASP A 22 -0.28 -6.47 1.43
CA ASP A 22 -1.05 -7.60 1.94
C ASP A 22 -1.39 -7.40 3.41
N ALA A 23 -0.45 -6.92 4.21
CA ALA A 23 -0.69 -6.67 5.63
C ALA A 23 -1.75 -5.58 5.82
N ALA A 24 -1.67 -4.50 5.04
CA ALA A 24 -2.65 -3.43 5.10
C ALA A 24 -4.03 -3.93 4.70
N TRP A 25 -4.09 -4.74 3.65
CA TRP A 25 -5.36 -5.30 3.20
C TRP A 25 -5.98 -6.22 4.24
N GLU A 26 -5.17 -7.06 4.88
CA GLU A 26 -5.66 -7.92 5.96
C GLU A 26 -6.28 -7.10 7.09
N ALA A 27 -5.70 -5.94 7.39
CA ALA A 27 -6.23 -5.08 8.42
C ALA A 27 -7.55 -4.41 8.01
N MET A 28 -7.73 -4.16 6.72
CA MET A 28 -8.86 -3.37 6.23
C MET A 28 -10.01 -4.18 5.66
N LYS A 29 -9.75 -5.40 5.19
CA LYS A 29 -10.77 -6.13 4.42
C LYS A 29 -12.03 -6.41 5.22
N GLY A 30 -11.90 -6.61 6.52
CA GLY A 30 -13.04 -6.90 7.38
C GLY A 30 -13.97 -5.72 7.59
N SER A 31 -13.45 -4.50 7.45
CA SER A 31 -14.26 -3.28 7.63
C SER A 31 -14.51 -2.58 6.30
N THR A 32 -14.22 -3.22 5.18
CA THR A 32 -14.42 -2.66 3.86
C THR A 32 -15.58 -3.36 3.18
N SER A 33 -16.58 -2.60 2.75
CA SER A 33 -17.70 -3.18 2.02
C SER A 33 -17.22 -3.74 0.69
N GLN A 34 -17.95 -4.72 0.15
CA GLN A 34 -17.56 -5.31 -1.12
C GLN A 34 -17.54 -4.28 -2.25
N ALA A 35 -18.43 -3.31 -2.19
CA ALA A 35 -18.48 -2.25 -3.20
C ALA A 35 -17.24 -1.36 -3.18
N ASP A 36 -16.58 -1.25 -2.04
CA ASP A 36 -15.42 -0.36 -1.89
C ASP A 36 -14.09 -1.07 -2.00
N ARG A 37 -14.07 -2.40 -2.15
CA ARG A 37 -12.83 -3.16 -2.12
C ARG A 37 -11.81 -2.70 -3.14
N ASP A 38 -12.23 -2.53 -4.38
CA ASP A 38 -11.29 -2.14 -5.44
C ASP A 38 -10.74 -0.75 -5.19
N SER A 39 -11.60 0.18 -4.78
CA SER A 39 -11.16 1.55 -4.49
C SER A 39 -10.20 1.59 -3.32
N VAL A 40 -10.49 0.84 -2.26
CA VAL A 40 -9.62 0.79 -1.09
C VAL A 40 -8.27 0.20 -1.45
N ARG A 41 -8.24 -0.87 -2.24
CA ARG A 41 -6.98 -1.48 -2.67
C ARG A 41 -6.17 -0.51 -3.51
N GLU A 42 -6.82 0.26 -4.36
CA GLU A 42 -6.13 1.26 -5.16
C GLU A 42 -5.52 2.35 -4.28
N VAL A 43 -6.27 2.84 -3.30
CA VAL A 43 -5.77 3.86 -2.37
C VAL A 43 -4.55 3.33 -1.62
N MET A 44 -4.61 2.08 -1.13
CA MET A 44 -3.50 1.49 -0.41
C MET A 44 -2.27 1.32 -1.29
N GLY A 45 -2.48 0.85 -2.52
CA GLY A 45 -1.38 0.67 -3.45
C GLY A 45 -0.67 1.98 -3.75
N LYS A 46 -1.44 3.02 -4.03
CA LYS A 46 -0.88 4.35 -4.30
C LYS A 46 -0.15 4.90 -3.09
N ALA A 47 -0.70 4.69 -1.90
CA ALA A 47 -0.07 5.17 -0.67
C ALA A 47 1.26 4.47 -0.45
N ILE A 48 1.31 3.15 -0.62
CA ILE A 48 2.53 2.39 -0.42
C ILE A 48 3.61 2.80 -1.40
N PHE A 49 3.29 2.88 -2.69
CA PHE A 49 4.27 3.28 -3.69
C PHE A 49 4.72 4.73 -3.49
N GLY A 50 3.79 5.62 -3.15
CA GLY A 50 4.13 7.01 -2.90
C GLY A 50 5.08 7.15 -1.73
N LEU A 51 4.81 6.46 -0.63
CA LEU A 51 5.67 6.52 0.55
C LEU A 51 7.04 5.90 0.27
N ALA A 52 7.07 4.78 -0.46
CA ALA A 52 8.33 4.13 -0.78
C ALA A 52 9.20 5.03 -1.63
N ARG A 53 8.63 5.81 -2.54
CA ARG A 53 9.38 6.74 -3.36
C ARG A 53 9.97 7.88 -2.55
N HIS A 54 9.40 8.15 -1.38
CA HIS A 54 9.93 9.17 -0.47
C HIS A 54 10.88 8.60 0.58
N GLY A 55 11.29 7.34 0.40
CA GLY A 55 12.30 6.73 1.25
C GLY A 55 11.79 5.86 2.38
N TYR A 56 10.49 5.71 2.52
CA TYR A 56 9.92 4.81 3.52
C TYR A 56 10.14 3.36 3.08
N SER A 57 10.88 2.60 3.87
CA SER A 57 11.24 1.23 3.49
C SER A 57 10.78 0.18 4.49
N ASN A 58 10.30 0.58 5.67
CA ASN A 58 9.86 -0.36 6.70
C ASN A 58 8.47 -0.89 6.33
N PRO A 59 8.32 -2.21 6.05
CA PRO A 59 7.03 -2.73 5.63
C PRO A 59 5.92 -2.51 6.65
N LYS A 60 6.23 -2.56 7.94
CA LYS A 60 5.21 -2.30 8.97
C LYS A 60 4.72 -0.87 8.92
N HIS A 61 5.63 0.08 8.73
CA HIS A 61 5.26 1.49 8.59
C HIS A 61 4.40 1.70 7.35
N LEU A 62 4.83 1.10 6.23
CA LEU A 62 4.08 1.22 4.98
C LEU A 62 2.67 0.66 5.14
N ALA A 63 2.55 -0.51 5.77
CA ALA A 63 1.25 -1.13 5.98
C ALA A 63 0.35 -0.26 6.86
N THR A 64 0.91 0.27 7.96
CA THR A 64 0.15 1.09 8.89
C THR A 64 -0.35 2.35 8.21
N LEU A 65 0.52 3.04 7.47
CA LEU A 65 0.14 4.28 6.80
C LEU A 65 -0.83 4.03 5.66
N ALA A 66 -0.66 2.93 4.94
CA ALA A 66 -1.59 2.58 3.86
C ALA A 66 -2.98 2.28 4.42
N ALA A 67 -3.04 1.53 5.51
CA ALA A 67 -4.32 1.24 6.16
C ALA A 67 -4.97 2.52 6.68
N TYR A 68 -4.19 3.42 7.25
CA TYR A 68 -4.69 4.71 7.70
C TYR A 68 -5.29 5.51 6.54
N ARG A 69 -4.59 5.56 5.41
CA ARG A 69 -5.10 6.26 4.23
C ARG A 69 -6.40 5.66 3.74
N ALA A 70 -6.48 4.32 3.75
CA ALA A 70 -7.70 3.65 3.33
C ALA A 70 -8.85 3.98 4.27
N LYS A 71 -8.59 4.03 5.57
CA LYS A 71 -9.61 4.38 6.55
C LYS A 71 -10.12 5.81 6.34
N VAL A 72 -9.21 6.74 6.10
CA VAL A 72 -9.59 8.12 5.83
C VAL A 72 -10.45 8.20 4.56
N PHE A 73 -10.07 7.46 3.53
CA PHE A 73 -10.84 7.40 2.30
C PHE A 73 -12.27 6.94 2.56
N ILE A 74 -12.43 5.87 3.34
CA ILE A 74 -13.76 5.35 3.66
C ILE A 74 -14.55 6.37 4.48
N ASP A 75 -13.91 6.98 5.48
CA ASP A 75 -14.57 7.96 6.34
C ASP A 75 -15.06 9.17 5.55
N LEU A 76 -14.31 9.58 4.54
CA LEU A 76 -14.70 10.73 3.72
C LEU A 76 -15.87 10.39 2.78
N ARG A 77 -16.07 9.11 2.47
CA ARG A 77 -17.17 8.69 1.61
C ARG A 77 -18.48 8.55 2.37
N TYR A 78 -18.39 8.24 3.63
CA TYR A 78 -19.54 8.00 4.49
C TYR A 78 -19.55 8.96 5.65
#